data_1d050e1109dcea24f5dd3a019b749f47
#
_entry.id   1d050e1109dcea24f5dd3a019b749f47
#
_cell.length_a   1.000
_cell.length_b   1.000
_cell.length_c   1.000
_cell.angle_alpha   90.00
_cell.angle_beta   90.00
_cell.angle_gamma   90.00
#
_symmetry.space_group_name_H-M   'P 1'
#
loop_
_entity.id
_entity.type
_entity.pdbx_description
1 polymer ?
#
loop_
_entity_poly.entity_id
_entity_poly.type
_entity_poly.pdbx_seq_one_letter_code
_entity_poly.pdbx_strand_id
1 'polypeptide(L)'
;LTYPKSGKQRKMAILAPRGCGKSYALSVAATVYMFFKRFRDLVFVLAPSEDQAALIFNYVYRHFSDNAFLSSLVKSYRFHNKPNITMKGGTILRRAPMAPSNQGQAIRGQHPTFLIIDESPLIDDKLFIDNVEPCIIANKAPFINLGTPKSKENHMYRYLYDDAYADTFERLVFSWRDAIKCGRAYSAPYTEEEMLDKMTEWGEDSIYWRTEYECEFVESVSQIFNPEALKRCRVRGQTFVERGTPYPNCSVAVDIGKSVNSTVISVLSTEKSDEGNI
;
A
#
# COMPACT_ATOMS: atom_id res chain seq x y z
N LEU A 1 -8.92 11.59 19.67
CA LEU A 1 -9.46 12.12 18.39
C LEU A 1 -9.94 13.56 18.62
N THR A 2 -9.04 14.53 18.66
CA THR A 2 -9.42 15.95 18.71
C THR A 2 -9.99 16.36 17.35
N TYR A 3 -11.20 16.91 17.34
CA TYR A 3 -11.78 17.52 16.14
C TYR A 3 -10.90 18.68 15.66
N PRO A 4 -10.58 18.77 14.35
CA PRO A 4 -9.86 19.92 13.86
C PRO A 4 -10.73 21.16 14.01
N LYS A 5 -10.15 22.25 14.53
CA LYS A 5 -10.80 23.55 14.70
C LYS A 5 -11.24 24.21 13.39
N SER A 6 -10.98 23.60 12.22
CA SER A 6 -11.07 24.22 10.91
C SER A 6 -11.98 23.49 9.92
N GLY A 7 -12.97 22.71 10.27
CA GLY A 7 -13.90 22.09 9.28
C GLY A 7 -13.25 21.27 8.12
N LYS A 8 -11.92 21.13 8.12
CA LYS A 8 -11.17 20.38 7.12
C LYS A 8 -11.37 18.88 7.36
N GLN A 9 -11.54 18.15 6.26
CA GLN A 9 -11.57 16.68 6.28
C GLN A 9 -10.32 16.11 6.92
N ARG A 10 -10.50 15.09 7.77
CA ARG A 10 -9.36 14.32 8.28
C ARG A 10 -9.01 13.24 7.27
N LYS A 11 -7.92 13.46 6.58
CA LYS A 11 -7.27 12.45 5.75
C LYS A 11 -5.97 12.06 6.43
N MET A 12 -5.71 10.78 6.58
CA MET A 12 -4.49 10.27 7.20
C MET A 12 -3.74 9.39 6.19
N ALA A 13 -2.46 9.65 6.03
CA ALA A 13 -1.53 8.80 5.32
C ALA A 13 -0.54 8.21 6.32
N ILE A 14 -0.55 6.90 6.47
CA ILE A 14 0.18 6.21 7.53
C ILE A 14 1.05 5.11 6.94
N LEU A 15 2.34 5.15 7.23
CA LEU A 15 3.23 4.01 7.03
C LEU A 15 3.55 3.37 8.37
N ALA A 16 3.53 2.06 8.41
CA ALA A 16 3.90 1.31 9.58
C ALA A 16 4.46 -0.07 9.20
N PRO A 17 5.42 -0.60 9.98
CA PRO A 17 6.14 -1.81 9.64
C PRO A 17 5.24 -3.04 9.64
N ARG A 18 5.72 -4.11 9.01
CA ARG A 18 5.03 -5.39 9.02
C ARG A 18 4.92 -5.94 10.44
N GLY A 19 3.78 -6.55 10.77
CA GLY A 19 3.55 -7.18 12.07
C GLY A 19 3.17 -6.23 13.22
N CYS A 20 3.19 -4.91 13.03
CA CYS A 20 2.89 -3.94 14.10
C CYS A 20 1.40 -3.75 14.44
N GLY A 21 0.52 -4.62 13.95
CA GLY A 21 -0.92 -4.55 14.28
C GLY A 21 -1.74 -3.56 13.45
N LYS A 22 -1.28 -3.17 12.25
CA LYS A 22 -1.96 -2.22 11.34
C LYS A 22 -3.46 -2.51 11.18
N SER A 23 -3.79 -3.70 10.72
CA SER A 23 -5.19 -4.09 10.43
C SER A 23 -6.05 -4.15 11.69
N TYR A 24 -5.45 -4.50 12.84
CA TYR A 24 -6.15 -4.43 14.13
C TYR A 24 -6.46 -2.98 14.53
N ALA A 25 -5.51 -2.07 14.40
CA ALA A 25 -5.72 -0.65 14.66
C ALA A 25 -6.82 -0.05 13.77
N LEU A 26 -6.85 -0.41 12.48
CA LEU A 26 -7.90 -0.02 11.55
C LEU A 26 -9.27 -0.55 11.97
N SER A 27 -9.33 -1.78 12.49
CA SER A 27 -10.57 -2.36 12.98
C SER A 27 -11.11 -1.64 14.22
N VAL A 28 -10.22 -1.22 15.12
CA VAL A 28 -10.59 -0.39 16.28
C VAL A 28 -11.14 0.96 15.81
N ALA A 29 -10.47 1.62 14.85
CA ALA A 29 -10.95 2.88 14.29
C ALA A 29 -12.35 2.75 13.66
N ALA A 30 -12.60 1.68 12.90
CA ALA A 30 -13.91 1.38 12.34
C ALA A 30 -14.97 1.16 13.41
N THR A 31 -14.65 0.36 14.44
CA THR A 31 -15.56 0.06 15.56
C THR A 31 -15.93 1.32 16.32
N VAL A 32 -14.95 2.14 16.68
CA VAL A 32 -15.16 3.41 17.38
C VAL A 32 -16.02 4.36 16.54
N TYR A 33 -15.73 4.46 15.23
CA TYR A 33 -16.55 5.29 14.34
C TYR A 33 -18.01 4.79 14.29
N MET A 34 -18.24 3.49 14.10
CA MET A 34 -19.58 2.91 14.08
C MET A 34 -20.33 3.09 15.39
N PHE A 35 -19.63 3.03 16.53
CA PHE A 35 -20.21 3.22 17.85
C PHE A 35 -20.73 4.64 18.07
N PHE A 36 -19.94 5.66 17.67
CA PHE A 36 -20.31 7.07 17.87
C PHE A 36 -21.24 7.64 16.81
N LYS A 37 -21.30 7.02 15.64
CA LYS A 37 -22.17 7.46 14.54
C LYS A 37 -23.54 6.78 14.61
N ARG A 38 -24.58 7.58 14.67
CA ARG A 38 -25.95 7.11 14.96
C ARG A 38 -26.88 7.04 13.76
N PHE A 39 -26.47 7.56 12.57
CA PHE A 39 -27.37 7.69 11.43
C PHE A 39 -26.72 7.27 10.11
N ARG A 40 -27.26 6.20 9.52
CA ARG A 40 -27.11 5.76 8.11
C ARG A 40 -25.74 6.02 7.46
N ASP A 41 -24.67 5.95 8.23
CA ASP A 41 -23.33 6.13 7.72
C ASP A 41 -22.83 4.83 7.05
N LEU A 42 -21.98 4.97 6.04
CA LEU A 42 -21.32 3.86 5.39
C LEU A 42 -19.83 3.90 5.72
N VAL A 43 -19.37 2.97 6.54
CA VAL A 43 -17.95 2.67 6.72
C VAL A 43 -17.54 1.68 5.64
N PHE A 44 -16.54 2.03 4.83
CA PHE A 44 -16.09 1.16 3.76
C PHE A 44 -14.62 0.78 3.97
N VAL A 45 -14.33 -0.52 3.99
CA VAL A 45 -12.99 -1.08 4.14
C VAL A 45 -12.54 -1.63 2.80
N LEU A 46 -11.41 -1.14 2.31
CA LEU A 46 -10.74 -1.61 1.11
C LEU A 46 -9.40 -2.23 1.46
N ALA A 47 -8.99 -3.24 0.71
CA ALA A 47 -7.67 -3.83 0.75
C ALA A 47 -7.33 -4.42 -0.62
N PRO A 48 -6.05 -4.70 -0.94
CA PRO A 48 -5.68 -5.30 -2.23
C PRO A 48 -6.33 -6.65 -2.50
N SER A 49 -6.58 -7.45 -1.45
CA SER A 49 -7.20 -8.77 -1.57
C SER A 49 -8.46 -8.92 -0.71
N GLU A 50 -9.27 -9.91 -1.05
CA GLU A 50 -10.47 -10.27 -0.28
C GLU A 50 -10.12 -10.73 1.14
N ASP A 51 -9.04 -11.50 1.30
CA ASP A 51 -8.62 -12.02 2.61
C ASP A 51 -8.16 -10.89 3.54
N GLN A 52 -7.42 -9.90 3.02
CA GLN A 52 -7.01 -8.74 3.79
C GLN A 52 -8.21 -7.88 4.22
N ALA A 53 -9.15 -7.63 3.30
CA ALA A 53 -10.38 -6.92 3.66
C ALA A 53 -11.24 -7.73 4.67
N ALA A 54 -11.25 -9.06 4.56
CA ALA A 54 -11.91 -9.95 5.49
C ALA A 54 -11.30 -9.92 6.89
N LEU A 55 -9.98 -9.78 6.99
CA LEU A 55 -9.28 -9.73 8.28
C LEU A 55 -9.78 -8.56 9.14
N ILE A 56 -9.83 -7.36 8.59
CA ILE A 56 -10.34 -6.18 9.30
C ILE A 56 -11.82 -6.35 9.68
N PHE A 57 -12.62 -6.83 8.73
CA PHE A 57 -14.04 -7.10 8.96
C PHE A 57 -14.25 -8.08 10.11
N ASN A 58 -13.46 -9.15 10.18
CA ASN A 58 -13.55 -10.16 11.23
C ASN A 58 -13.12 -9.61 12.60
N TYR A 59 -12.12 -8.72 12.66
CA TYR A 59 -11.78 -8.03 13.88
C TYR A 59 -12.93 -7.13 14.35
N VAL A 60 -13.53 -6.34 13.47
CA VAL A 60 -14.70 -5.51 13.81
C VAL A 60 -15.86 -6.38 14.29
N TYR A 61 -16.12 -7.50 13.60
CA TYR A 61 -17.14 -8.46 14.05
C TYR A 61 -16.87 -8.94 15.48
N ARG A 62 -15.63 -9.34 15.80
CA ARG A 62 -15.26 -9.79 17.15
C ARG A 62 -15.42 -8.68 18.20
N HIS A 63 -15.01 -7.45 17.90
CA HIS A 63 -15.21 -6.33 18.82
C HIS A 63 -16.66 -6.15 19.22
N PHE A 64 -17.59 -6.35 18.29
CA PHE A 64 -19.02 -6.28 18.58
C PHE A 64 -19.56 -7.56 19.20
N SER A 65 -19.18 -8.75 18.74
CA SER A 65 -19.74 -10.03 19.19
C SER A 65 -19.29 -10.40 20.61
N ASP A 66 -18.04 -10.11 20.94
CA ASP A 66 -17.43 -10.54 22.20
C ASP A 66 -17.79 -9.64 23.38
N ASN A 67 -18.49 -8.53 23.14
CA ASN A 67 -18.98 -7.62 24.16
C ASN A 67 -20.50 -7.51 24.11
N ALA A 68 -21.18 -7.93 25.19
CA ALA A 68 -22.64 -7.97 25.26
C ALA A 68 -23.31 -6.60 25.00
N PHE A 69 -22.74 -5.52 25.52
CA PHE A 69 -23.25 -4.17 25.28
C PHE A 69 -23.12 -3.77 23.81
N LEU A 70 -21.93 -3.93 23.21
CA LEU A 70 -21.70 -3.60 21.81
C LEU A 70 -22.54 -4.48 20.88
N SER A 71 -22.65 -5.78 21.18
CA SER A 71 -23.49 -6.71 20.43
C SER A 71 -24.97 -6.27 20.43
N SER A 72 -25.45 -5.72 21.54
CA SER A 72 -26.83 -5.22 21.65
C SER A 72 -27.15 -4.08 20.69
N LEU A 73 -26.13 -3.37 20.16
CA LEU A 73 -26.27 -2.26 19.22
C LEU A 73 -26.31 -2.71 17.77
N VAL A 74 -25.95 -3.97 17.50
CA VAL A 74 -25.95 -4.52 16.15
C VAL A 74 -27.32 -5.07 15.78
N LYS A 75 -27.73 -4.78 14.54
CA LYS A 75 -28.98 -5.28 13.96
C LYS A 75 -28.76 -6.62 13.27
N SER A 76 -27.67 -6.73 12.49
CA SER A 76 -27.38 -7.94 11.71
C SER A 76 -25.94 -8.02 11.25
N TYR A 77 -25.49 -9.27 11.04
CA TYR A 77 -24.23 -9.62 10.42
C TYR A 77 -24.50 -10.39 9.12
N ARG A 78 -23.76 -10.09 8.06
CA ARG A 78 -23.77 -10.84 6.81
C ARG A 78 -22.32 -11.13 6.41
N PHE A 79 -21.98 -12.41 6.21
CA PHE A 79 -20.61 -12.84 5.90
C PHE A 79 -20.41 -13.16 4.41
N HIS A 80 -21.47 -13.45 3.67
CA HIS A 80 -21.44 -13.80 2.26
C HIS A 80 -22.25 -12.81 1.42
N ASN A 81 -22.02 -12.77 0.11
CA ASN A 81 -22.76 -11.93 -0.83
C ASN A 81 -22.90 -10.48 -0.35
N LYS A 82 -21.81 -9.71 -0.49
CA LYS A 82 -21.67 -8.33 0.00
C LYS A 82 -21.64 -8.28 1.54
N PRO A 83 -20.56 -8.79 2.16
CA PRO A 83 -20.42 -8.83 3.62
C PRO A 83 -20.66 -7.46 4.26
N ASN A 84 -21.40 -7.46 5.35
CA ASN A 84 -21.67 -6.21 6.08
C ASN A 84 -22.03 -6.46 7.54
N ILE A 85 -21.77 -5.46 8.37
CA ILE A 85 -22.27 -5.34 9.74
C ILE A 85 -23.20 -4.13 9.76
N THR A 86 -24.45 -4.35 10.16
CA THR A 86 -25.47 -3.31 10.22
C THR A 86 -25.82 -2.99 11.67
N MET A 87 -25.66 -1.73 12.06
CA MET A 87 -26.06 -1.25 13.39
C MET A 87 -27.56 -0.96 13.46
N LYS A 88 -28.16 -1.03 14.64
CA LYS A 88 -29.56 -0.66 14.86
C LYS A 88 -29.85 0.79 14.46
N GLY A 89 -28.87 1.69 14.62
CA GLY A 89 -28.93 3.09 14.15
C GLY A 89 -28.85 3.28 12.65
N GLY A 90 -28.59 2.21 11.88
CA GLY A 90 -28.53 2.23 10.43
C GLY A 90 -27.15 2.44 9.83
N THR A 91 -26.11 2.62 10.62
CA THR A 91 -24.72 2.64 10.16
C THR A 91 -24.31 1.24 9.67
N ILE A 92 -23.65 1.18 8.55
CA ILE A 92 -23.25 -0.07 7.90
C ILE A 92 -21.75 -0.07 7.67
N LEU A 93 -21.07 -1.16 8.05
CA LEU A 93 -19.72 -1.44 7.58
C LEU A 93 -19.79 -2.43 6.41
N ARG A 94 -19.10 -2.10 5.33
CA ARG A 94 -18.88 -2.97 4.16
C ARG A 94 -17.39 -3.14 3.90
N ARG A 95 -17.04 -4.21 3.22
CA ARG A 95 -15.69 -4.48 2.75
C ARG A 95 -15.66 -4.91 1.29
N ALA A 96 -14.56 -4.65 0.61
CA ALA A 96 -14.31 -5.16 -0.72
C ALA A 96 -12.81 -5.17 -1.07
N PRO A 97 -12.38 -6.07 -1.96
CA PRO A 97 -11.05 -6.03 -2.52
C PRO A 97 -10.93 -4.95 -3.61
N MET A 98 -9.74 -4.39 -3.73
CA MET A 98 -9.31 -3.50 -4.81
C MET A 98 -8.29 -4.21 -5.69
N ALA A 99 -8.71 -5.26 -6.36
CA ALA A 99 -7.86 -6.05 -7.24
C ALA A 99 -8.01 -5.63 -8.72
N PRO A 100 -6.96 -5.78 -9.55
CA PRO A 100 -7.04 -5.54 -10.99
C PRO A 100 -8.13 -6.37 -11.69
N SER A 101 -8.40 -7.57 -11.19
CA SER A 101 -9.43 -8.47 -11.71
C SER A 101 -10.85 -7.90 -11.64
N ASN A 102 -11.15 -7.05 -10.66
CA ASN A 102 -12.46 -6.41 -10.51
C ASN A 102 -12.48 -4.93 -10.92
N GLN A 103 -11.36 -4.42 -11.45
CA GLN A 103 -11.20 -3.04 -11.93
C GLN A 103 -11.69 -1.97 -10.92
N GLY A 104 -11.64 -2.24 -9.63
CA GLY A 104 -12.10 -1.32 -8.60
C GLY A 104 -13.62 -1.08 -8.58
N GLN A 105 -14.42 -1.88 -9.28
CA GLN A 105 -15.87 -1.68 -9.40
C GLN A 105 -16.60 -1.71 -8.05
N ALA A 106 -16.02 -2.35 -7.05
CA ALA A 106 -16.66 -2.53 -5.75
C ALA A 106 -16.97 -1.20 -5.03
N ILE A 107 -16.17 -0.16 -5.25
CA ILE A 107 -16.37 1.16 -4.62
C ILE A 107 -17.15 2.13 -5.51
N ARG A 108 -17.24 1.88 -6.83
CA ARG A 108 -17.98 2.74 -7.74
C ARG A 108 -19.44 2.86 -7.35
N GLY A 109 -19.94 4.09 -7.28
CA GLY A 109 -21.33 4.37 -6.85
C GLY A 109 -21.59 4.17 -5.36
N GLN A 110 -20.57 3.84 -4.56
CA GLN A 110 -20.68 3.88 -3.11
C GLN A 110 -20.40 5.29 -2.61
N HIS A 111 -21.08 5.65 -1.52
CA HIS A 111 -20.92 6.96 -0.88
C HIS A 111 -20.46 6.75 0.56
N PRO A 112 -19.19 6.35 0.79
CA PRO A 112 -18.69 6.14 2.14
C PRO A 112 -18.67 7.45 2.92
N THR A 113 -19.08 7.37 4.17
CA THR A 113 -18.94 8.45 5.15
C THR A 113 -17.67 8.30 5.98
N PHE A 114 -17.04 7.13 5.91
CA PHE A 114 -15.70 6.86 6.40
C PHE A 114 -15.05 5.78 5.54
N LEU A 115 -13.87 6.08 5.02
CA LEU A 115 -13.13 5.16 4.16
C LEU A 115 -11.83 4.73 4.85
N ILE A 116 -11.59 3.43 4.86
CA ILE A 116 -10.39 2.80 5.40
C ILE A 116 -9.75 1.96 4.31
N ILE A 117 -8.47 2.16 4.05
CA ILE A 117 -7.70 1.37 3.08
C ILE A 117 -6.49 0.77 3.77
N ASP A 118 -6.44 -0.55 3.81
CA ASP A 118 -5.30 -1.31 4.30
C ASP A 118 -4.39 -1.72 3.14
N GLU A 119 -3.10 -1.78 3.40
CA GLU A 119 -2.03 -2.08 2.44
C GLU A 119 -2.19 -1.30 1.11
N SER A 120 -2.56 -0.04 1.23
CA SER A 120 -2.83 0.85 0.11
C SER A 120 -1.71 0.93 -0.93
N PRO A 121 -0.41 0.95 -0.57
CA PRO A 121 0.66 0.96 -1.57
C PRO A 121 0.71 -0.26 -2.49
N LEU A 122 -0.02 -1.33 -2.17
CA LEU A 122 -0.18 -2.50 -3.04
C LEU A 122 -1.30 -2.36 -4.08
N ILE A 123 -2.16 -1.35 -3.92
CA ILE A 123 -3.21 -1.06 -4.89
C ILE A 123 -2.59 -0.32 -6.07
N ASP A 124 -2.91 -0.76 -7.28
CA ASP A 124 -2.49 -0.09 -8.50
C ASP A 124 -2.91 1.39 -8.51
N ASP A 125 -2.00 2.28 -8.84
CA ASP A 125 -2.22 3.73 -8.80
C ASP A 125 -3.38 4.17 -9.69
N LYS A 126 -3.49 3.59 -10.87
CA LYS A 126 -4.58 3.93 -11.79
C LYS A 126 -5.93 3.51 -11.22
N LEU A 127 -6.01 2.29 -10.65
CA LEU A 127 -7.23 1.86 -9.98
C LEU A 127 -7.60 2.76 -8.81
N PHE A 128 -6.60 3.21 -8.05
CA PHE A 128 -6.81 4.11 -6.92
C PHE A 128 -7.36 5.46 -7.38
N ILE A 129 -6.70 6.10 -8.33
CA ILE A 129 -7.07 7.40 -8.88
C ILE A 129 -8.46 7.34 -9.54
N ASP A 130 -8.71 6.32 -10.36
CA ASP A 130 -9.96 6.22 -11.13
C ASP A 130 -11.19 5.88 -10.27
N ASN A 131 -11.02 5.23 -9.11
CA ASN A 131 -12.14 4.72 -8.34
C ASN A 131 -12.23 5.25 -6.90
N VAL A 132 -11.11 5.45 -6.23
CA VAL A 132 -11.09 5.83 -4.81
C VAL A 132 -11.11 7.34 -4.65
N GLU A 133 -10.26 8.06 -5.35
CA GLU A 133 -10.18 9.52 -5.23
C GLU A 133 -11.51 10.22 -5.52
N PRO A 134 -12.28 9.86 -6.57
CA PRO A 134 -13.59 10.47 -6.80
C PRO A 134 -14.58 10.27 -5.65
N CYS A 135 -14.52 9.09 -5.00
CA CYS A 135 -15.38 8.82 -3.84
C CYS A 135 -15.00 9.66 -2.62
N ILE A 136 -13.70 9.89 -2.41
CA ILE A 136 -13.22 10.74 -1.30
C ILE A 136 -13.62 12.20 -1.53
N ILE A 137 -13.46 12.70 -2.75
CA ILE A 137 -13.77 14.08 -3.13
C ILE A 137 -15.28 14.33 -3.01
N ALA A 138 -16.10 13.45 -3.58
CA ALA A 138 -17.56 13.64 -3.65
C ALA A 138 -18.21 13.63 -2.26
N ASN A 139 -17.74 12.79 -1.35
CA ASN A 139 -18.40 12.59 -0.05
C ASN A 139 -17.76 13.37 1.09
N LYS A 140 -16.62 14.01 0.86
CA LYS A 140 -15.83 14.66 1.91
C LYS A 140 -15.62 13.76 3.14
N ALA A 141 -15.49 12.47 2.94
CA ALA A 141 -15.38 11.49 4.00
C ALA A 141 -14.00 11.53 4.70
N PRO A 142 -13.94 11.37 6.00
CA PRO A 142 -12.70 10.98 6.66
C PRO A 142 -12.09 9.76 5.98
N PHE A 143 -10.77 9.78 5.85
CA PHE A 143 -10.06 8.78 5.08
C PHE A 143 -8.77 8.35 5.80
N ILE A 144 -8.61 7.07 6.04
CA ILE A 144 -7.38 6.48 6.54
C ILE A 144 -6.76 5.64 5.44
N ASN A 145 -5.55 5.99 5.05
CA ASN A 145 -4.73 5.32 4.07
C ASN A 145 -3.50 4.76 4.77
N LEU A 146 -3.36 3.45 4.85
CA LEU A 146 -2.34 2.79 5.63
C LEU A 146 -1.69 1.66 4.83
N GLY A 147 -0.39 1.42 5.08
CA GLY A 147 0.34 0.29 4.48
C GLY A 147 1.84 0.33 4.75
N THR A 148 2.56 -0.55 4.06
CA THR A 148 4.02 -0.53 3.94
C THR A 148 4.43 0.11 2.63
N PRO A 149 5.54 0.88 2.56
CA PRO A 149 5.93 1.58 1.34
C PRO A 149 6.29 0.61 0.21
N LYS A 150 6.17 1.08 -1.02
CA LYS A 150 6.61 0.39 -2.23
C LYS A 150 7.57 1.28 -3.02
N SER A 151 7.14 1.87 -4.12
CA SER A 151 7.95 2.77 -4.93
C SER A 151 7.57 4.24 -4.70
N LYS A 152 8.46 5.16 -5.02
CA LYS A 152 8.22 6.60 -4.98
C LYS A 152 7.17 7.08 -6.00
N GLU A 153 6.83 6.26 -6.98
CA GLU A 153 5.79 6.57 -7.97
C GLU A 153 4.36 6.39 -7.44
N ASN A 154 4.23 5.77 -6.27
CA ASN A 154 2.94 5.41 -5.67
C ASN A 154 2.19 6.63 -5.09
N HIS A 155 0.84 6.60 -5.13
CA HIS A 155 -0.02 7.64 -4.55
C HIS A 155 0.28 7.90 -3.06
N MET A 156 0.65 6.87 -2.30
CA MET A 156 1.00 7.00 -0.89
C MET A 156 2.24 7.87 -0.68
N TYR A 157 3.25 7.75 -1.57
CA TYR A 157 4.41 8.61 -1.55
C TYR A 157 4.02 10.08 -1.75
N ARG A 158 3.15 10.37 -2.73
CA ARG A 158 2.65 11.73 -2.97
C ARG A 158 1.93 12.28 -1.74
N TYR A 159 1.05 11.51 -1.11
CA TYR A 159 0.33 11.96 0.08
C TYR A 159 1.23 12.27 1.26
N LEU A 160 2.36 11.54 1.41
CA LEU A 160 3.27 11.72 2.53
C LEU A 160 4.33 12.80 2.30
N TYR A 161 4.78 13.00 1.06
CA TYR A 161 5.97 13.81 0.81
C TYR A 161 5.77 14.98 -0.15
N ASP A 162 4.71 15.01 -0.94
CA ASP A 162 4.42 16.12 -1.83
C ASP A 162 3.78 17.27 -1.04
N ASP A 163 4.35 18.48 -1.20
CA ASP A 163 3.88 19.70 -0.53
C ASP A 163 2.44 20.06 -0.87
N ALA A 164 1.95 19.68 -2.05
CA ALA A 164 0.57 19.88 -2.47
C ALA A 164 -0.45 19.22 -1.52
N TYR A 165 -0.04 18.20 -0.78
CA TYR A 165 -0.88 17.47 0.16
C TYR A 165 -0.60 17.77 1.64
N ALA A 166 0.36 18.65 1.95
CA ALA A 166 0.80 18.93 3.33
C ALA A 166 -0.34 19.39 4.25
N ASP A 167 -1.21 20.25 3.74
CA ASP A 167 -2.37 20.75 4.49
C ASP A 167 -3.60 19.82 4.45
N THR A 168 -3.55 18.78 3.64
CA THR A 168 -4.71 17.89 3.39
C THR A 168 -4.61 16.61 4.19
N PHE A 169 -3.41 16.08 4.37
CA PHE A 169 -3.16 14.82 5.06
C PHE A 169 -2.43 15.02 6.38
N GLU A 170 -2.89 14.32 7.41
CA GLU A 170 -2.08 14.02 8.58
C GLU A 170 -1.12 12.88 8.21
N ARG A 171 0.17 13.12 8.33
CA ARG A 171 1.25 12.27 7.83
C ARG A 171 1.92 11.57 8.99
N LEU A 172 1.92 10.24 9.00
CA LEU A 172 2.52 9.44 10.06
C LEU A 172 3.39 8.36 9.43
N VAL A 173 4.62 8.27 9.88
CA VAL A 173 5.56 7.22 9.47
C VAL A 173 6.15 6.63 10.74
N PHE A 174 6.02 5.32 10.88
CA PHE A 174 6.54 4.55 12.00
C PHE A 174 7.56 3.55 11.49
N SER A 175 8.70 3.46 12.16
CA SER A 175 9.68 2.40 11.96
C SER A 175 9.41 1.23 12.91
N TRP A 176 10.16 0.14 12.75
CA TRP A 176 10.12 -0.97 13.70
C TRP A 176 10.54 -0.55 15.12
N ARG A 177 11.44 0.42 15.25
CA ARG A 177 11.85 0.98 16.54
C ARG A 177 10.69 1.68 17.26
N ASP A 178 9.86 2.38 16.49
CA ASP A 178 8.66 3.02 17.03
C ASP A 178 7.63 1.98 17.45
N ALA A 179 7.48 0.91 16.69
CA ALA A 179 6.60 -0.20 17.03
C ALA A 179 7.02 -0.88 18.35
N ILE A 180 8.32 -1.09 18.58
CA ILE A 180 8.82 -1.62 19.86
C ILE A 180 8.52 -0.66 21.01
N LYS A 181 8.79 0.64 20.84
CA LYS A 181 8.50 1.65 21.87
C LYS A 181 7.01 1.69 22.25
N CYS A 182 6.15 1.65 21.24
CA CYS A 182 4.69 1.65 21.44
C CYS A 182 4.18 0.30 22.01
N GLY A 183 4.80 -0.80 21.61
CA GLY A 183 4.37 -2.16 21.95
C GLY A 183 4.62 -2.58 23.40
N ARG A 184 5.44 -1.86 24.15
CA ARG A 184 5.72 -2.17 25.56
C ARG A 184 4.47 -2.23 26.45
N ALA A 185 3.39 -1.57 26.05
CA ALA A 185 2.12 -1.61 26.76
C ALA A 185 1.22 -2.80 26.39
N TYR A 186 1.43 -3.44 25.22
CA TYR A 186 0.50 -4.44 24.65
C TYR A 186 1.16 -5.66 24.02
N SER A 187 2.38 -6.03 24.42
CA SER A 187 3.27 -6.99 23.75
C SER A 187 3.74 -6.52 22.37
N ALA A 188 4.98 -6.10 22.29
CA ALA A 188 5.62 -5.79 21.01
C ALA A 188 5.55 -7.03 20.11
N PRO A 189 5.29 -6.87 18.79
CA PRO A 189 5.22 -8.00 17.87
C PRO A 189 6.56 -8.73 17.71
N TYR A 190 7.64 -8.08 18.09
CA TYR A 190 9.03 -8.58 18.04
C TYR A 190 9.90 -7.83 19.06
N THR A 191 11.00 -8.44 19.46
CA THR A 191 11.99 -7.83 20.34
C THR A 191 13.03 -7.04 19.52
N GLU A 192 13.79 -6.17 20.20
CA GLU A 192 14.88 -5.45 19.55
C GLU A 192 15.99 -6.41 19.08
N GLU A 193 16.29 -7.44 19.86
CA GLU A 193 17.27 -8.48 19.53
C GLU A 193 16.88 -9.23 18.24
N GLU A 194 15.63 -9.72 18.15
CA GLU A 194 15.12 -10.39 16.95
C GLU A 194 15.21 -9.49 15.71
N MET A 195 14.98 -8.21 15.86
CA MET A 195 15.05 -7.26 14.74
C MET A 195 16.49 -6.98 14.30
N LEU A 196 17.42 -6.88 15.22
CA LEU A 196 18.86 -6.72 14.90
C LEU A 196 19.42 -7.96 14.21
N ASP A 197 19.02 -9.16 14.65
CA ASP A 197 19.39 -10.41 14.01
C ASP A 197 18.86 -10.45 12.56
N LYS A 198 17.60 -10.09 12.36
CA LYS A 198 16.99 -10.02 11.02
C LYS A 198 17.64 -8.97 10.13
N MET A 199 17.97 -7.81 10.67
CA MET A 199 18.70 -6.76 9.95
C MET A 199 20.08 -7.27 9.48
N THR A 200 20.76 -8.06 10.31
CA THR A 200 22.05 -8.66 9.96
C THR A 200 21.87 -9.74 8.89
N GLU A 201 20.84 -10.60 9.00
CA GLU A 201 20.54 -11.67 8.05
C GLU A 201 20.19 -11.14 6.65
N TRP A 202 19.36 -10.12 6.58
CA TRP A 202 18.83 -9.59 5.29
C TRP A 202 19.67 -8.45 4.72
N GLY A 203 20.52 -7.83 5.53
CA GLY A 203 21.28 -6.63 5.22
C GLY A 203 20.49 -5.35 5.46
N GLU A 204 21.10 -4.41 6.16
CA GLU A 204 20.51 -3.11 6.50
C GLU A 204 20.08 -2.33 5.25
N ASP A 205 20.86 -2.41 4.17
CA ASP A 205 20.60 -1.72 2.89
C ASP A 205 19.65 -2.50 1.96
N SER A 206 19.18 -3.67 2.36
CA SER A 206 18.28 -4.46 1.51
C SER A 206 16.95 -3.73 1.30
N ILE A 207 16.44 -3.79 0.07
CA ILE A 207 15.14 -3.21 -0.28
C ILE A 207 14.05 -3.74 0.65
N TYR A 208 14.09 -5.04 0.94
CA TYR A 208 13.11 -5.69 1.80
C TYR A 208 13.12 -5.11 3.22
N TRP A 209 14.31 -5.00 3.85
CA TRP A 209 14.43 -4.42 5.19
C TRP A 209 13.94 -2.97 5.22
N ARG A 210 14.41 -2.17 4.30
CA ARG A 210 14.07 -0.74 4.22
C ARG A 210 12.58 -0.51 4.00
N THR A 211 11.93 -1.30 3.16
CA THR A 211 10.49 -1.13 2.89
C THR A 211 9.62 -1.72 4.00
N GLU A 212 9.88 -2.94 4.45
CA GLU A 212 8.95 -3.65 5.34
C GLU A 212 9.12 -3.25 6.82
N TYR A 213 10.31 -2.77 7.22
CA TYR A 213 10.60 -2.47 8.63
C TYR A 213 11.03 -1.02 8.90
N GLU A 214 11.85 -0.40 8.08
CA GLU A 214 12.18 1.03 8.24
C GLU A 214 11.11 1.95 7.62
N CYS A 215 10.18 1.39 6.86
CA CYS A 215 9.11 2.14 6.19
C CYS A 215 9.64 3.21 5.23
N GLU A 216 10.71 2.92 4.52
CA GLU A 216 11.30 3.80 3.52
C GLU A 216 10.82 3.45 2.12
N PHE A 217 10.52 4.47 1.32
CA PHE A 217 10.26 4.29 -0.10
C PHE A 217 11.58 4.11 -0.88
N VAL A 218 11.58 3.14 -1.77
CA VAL A 218 12.71 2.91 -2.67
C VAL A 218 12.38 3.37 -4.09
N GLU A 219 13.40 3.68 -4.91
CA GLU A 219 13.22 4.26 -6.26
C GLU A 219 12.69 3.25 -7.21
N SER A 220 12.26 2.25 -7.15
CA SER A 220 11.62 1.24 -7.99
C SER A 220 11.99 -0.19 -7.56
N VAL A 221 10.99 -0.89 -7.09
CA VAL A 221 11.12 -2.31 -6.73
C VAL A 221 11.23 -3.20 -7.99
N SER A 222 10.92 -2.65 -9.16
CA SER A 222 10.96 -3.38 -10.43
C SER A 222 12.31 -3.34 -11.15
N GLN A 223 13.27 -2.60 -10.63
CA GLN A 223 14.60 -2.55 -11.24
C GLN A 223 15.46 -3.72 -10.76
N ILE A 224 15.63 -4.72 -11.61
CA ILE A 224 16.55 -5.84 -11.40
C ILE A 224 18.01 -5.35 -11.32
N PHE A 225 18.31 -4.22 -11.94
CA PHE A 225 19.65 -3.66 -12.00
C PHE A 225 19.70 -2.30 -11.30
N ASN A 226 20.77 -2.05 -10.55
CA ASN A 226 21.03 -0.76 -9.93
C ASN A 226 21.14 0.34 -11.02
N PRO A 227 20.34 1.46 -10.94
CA PRO A 227 20.35 2.52 -11.94
C PRO A 227 21.72 3.17 -12.14
N GLU A 228 22.50 3.31 -11.07
CA GLU A 228 23.86 3.87 -11.13
C GLU A 228 24.83 2.91 -11.82
N ALA A 229 24.65 1.59 -11.65
CA ALA A 229 25.41 0.60 -12.37
C ALA A 229 25.06 0.66 -13.87
N LEU A 230 23.76 0.75 -14.23
CA LEU A 230 23.32 0.91 -15.61
C LEU A 230 23.87 2.20 -16.26
N LYS A 231 23.87 3.33 -15.54
CA LYS A 231 24.46 4.57 -16.02
C LYS A 231 25.96 4.43 -16.30
N ARG A 232 26.69 3.72 -15.46
CA ARG A 232 28.13 3.44 -15.66
C ARG A 232 28.39 2.53 -16.84
N CYS A 233 27.49 1.57 -17.09
CA CYS A 233 27.58 0.67 -18.26
C CYS A 233 27.22 1.37 -19.57
N ARG A 234 26.64 2.58 -19.54
CA ARG A 234 26.22 3.30 -20.73
C ARG A 234 27.41 3.98 -21.40
N VAL A 235 27.83 3.45 -22.53
CA VAL A 235 28.86 4.09 -23.36
C VAL A 235 28.23 5.27 -24.11
N ARG A 236 28.75 6.48 -23.87
CA ARG A 236 28.30 7.69 -24.62
C ARG A 236 28.77 7.61 -26.06
N GLY A 237 27.85 7.81 -26.99
CA GLY A 237 28.16 7.86 -28.42
C GLY A 237 27.90 6.57 -29.18
N GLN A 238 27.43 5.50 -28.55
CA GLN A 238 26.90 4.37 -29.32
C GLN A 238 25.63 4.80 -30.05
N THR A 239 25.72 4.78 -31.39
CA THR A 239 24.57 4.96 -32.24
C THR A 239 23.87 3.61 -32.46
N PHE A 240 22.56 3.66 -32.61
CA PHE A 240 21.79 2.48 -33.00
C PHE A 240 22.28 1.98 -34.34
N VAL A 241 22.67 0.71 -34.44
CA VAL A 241 23.18 0.10 -35.69
C VAL A 241 22.04 -0.66 -36.35
N GLU A 242 21.52 -0.15 -37.44
CA GLU A 242 20.44 -0.80 -38.20
C GLU A 242 20.89 -2.09 -38.89
N ARG A 243 22.17 -2.19 -39.24
CA ARG A 243 22.78 -3.39 -39.83
C ARG A 243 24.10 -3.65 -39.13
N GLY A 244 24.13 -4.74 -38.38
CA GLY A 244 25.32 -5.13 -37.63
C GLY A 244 26.45 -5.61 -38.57
N THR A 245 27.68 -5.23 -38.24
CA THR A 245 28.86 -5.95 -38.66
C THR A 245 28.81 -7.35 -38.05
N PRO A 246 29.12 -8.42 -38.77
CA PRO A 246 29.15 -9.74 -38.17
C PRO A 246 30.23 -9.78 -37.09
N TYR A 247 29.81 -9.96 -35.86
CA TYR A 247 30.71 -10.20 -34.73
C TYR A 247 30.90 -11.71 -34.58
N PRO A 248 32.11 -12.24 -34.57
CA PRO A 248 32.36 -13.61 -34.20
C PRO A 248 31.98 -13.79 -32.71
N ASN A 249 31.37 -14.91 -32.38
CA ASN A 249 30.97 -15.24 -30.99
C ASN A 249 30.02 -14.23 -30.31
N CYS A 250 28.88 -13.95 -30.93
CA CYS A 250 27.84 -13.13 -30.30
C CYS A 250 26.66 -13.99 -29.81
N SER A 251 26.08 -13.54 -28.72
CA SER A 251 24.79 -14.01 -28.18
C SER A 251 23.71 -12.98 -28.52
N VAL A 252 22.58 -13.45 -29.04
CA VAL A 252 21.43 -12.58 -29.34
C VAL A 252 20.30 -12.88 -28.38
N ALA A 253 19.80 -11.85 -27.72
CA ALA A 253 18.59 -11.91 -26.90
C ALA A 253 17.50 -11.09 -27.58
N VAL A 254 16.28 -11.65 -27.63
CA VAL A 254 15.11 -10.99 -28.20
C VAL A 254 14.01 -10.92 -27.15
N ASP A 255 13.57 -9.71 -26.83
CA ASP A 255 12.38 -9.47 -26.02
C ASP A 255 11.25 -9.01 -26.95
N ILE A 256 10.22 -9.83 -27.06
CA ILE A 256 9.10 -9.60 -27.99
C ILE A 256 8.06 -8.71 -27.30
N GLY A 257 7.96 -7.48 -27.78
CA GLY A 257 6.94 -6.53 -27.33
C GLY A 257 5.52 -6.97 -27.71
N LYS A 258 4.59 -6.85 -26.77
CA LYS A 258 3.18 -7.19 -26.94
C LYS A 258 2.35 -5.92 -27.03
N SER A 259 1.72 -5.68 -28.16
CA SER A 259 0.74 -4.63 -28.49
C SER A 259 1.06 -3.16 -28.19
N VAL A 260 1.81 -2.81 -27.15
CA VAL A 260 2.14 -1.42 -26.76
C VAL A 260 3.65 -1.23 -26.57
N ASN A 261 4.40 -2.28 -26.34
CA ASN A 261 5.84 -2.25 -26.12
C ASN A 261 6.61 -2.61 -27.40
N SER A 262 7.72 -1.93 -27.62
CA SER A 262 8.62 -2.25 -28.75
C SER A 262 9.31 -3.59 -28.53
N THR A 263 9.51 -4.36 -29.61
CA THR A 263 10.41 -5.52 -29.56
C THR A 263 11.85 -5.03 -29.49
N VAL A 264 12.60 -5.56 -28.53
CA VAL A 264 14.01 -5.21 -28.32
C VAL A 264 14.89 -6.40 -28.70
N ILE A 265 15.91 -6.13 -29.52
CA ILE A 265 16.94 -7.12 -29.92
C ILE A 265 18.26 -6.63 -29.34
N SER A 266 18.86 -7.43 -28.46
CA SER A 266 20.17 -7.15 -27.88
C SER A 266 21.20 -8.14 -28.40
N VAL A 267 22.34 -7.64 -28.83
CA VAL A 267 23.47 -8.45 -29.33
C VAL A 267 24.64 -8.24 -28.37
N LEU A 268 25.13 -9.32 -27.78
CA LEU A 268 26.28 -9.33 -26.89
C LEU A 268 27.44 -10.03 -27.59
N SER A 269 28.57 -9.33 -27.77
CA SER A 269 29.82 -9.91 -28.27
C SER A 269 30.70 -10.32 -27.08
N THR A 270 31.33 -11.48 -27.16
CA THR A 270 32.30 -12.00 -26.19
C THR A 270 33.74 -11.67 -26.51
N GLU A 271 34.00 -10.77 -27.46
CA GLU A 271 35.37 -10.32 -27.73
C GLU A 271 35.87 -9.44 -26.58
N LYS A 272 37.05 -9.81 -26.07
CA LYS A 272 37.77 -8.95 -25.09
C LYS A 272 38.15 -7.65 -25.81
N SER A 273 37.83 -6.52 -25.19
CA SER A 273 38.42 -5.25 -25.59
C SER A 273 39.93 -5.31 -25.40
N ASP A 274 40.70 -4.65 -26.27
CA ASP A 274 42.17 -4.58 -26.19
C ASP A 274 42.69 -4.01 -24.86
N GLU A 275 41.81 -3.46 -24.02
CA GLU A 275 42.13 -2.90 -22.69
C GLU A 275 41.91 -3.88 -21.51
N GLY A 276 41.62 -5.16 -21.78
CA GLY A 276 41.59 -6.23 -20.76
C GLY A 276 40.42 -6.19 -19.76
N ASN A 277 39.46 -5.33 -19.93
CA ASN A 277 38.21 -5.32 -19.16
C ASN A 277 37.08 -6.00 -19.94
N ILE A 278 36.49 -7.02 -19.35
CA ILE A 278 35.25 -7.68 -19.85
C ILE A 278 34.06 -6.79 -19.57
#